data_2b9f1903223d2ae13d87f215cb56fe24
#
_entry.id   2b9f1903223d2ae13d87f215cb56fe24
#
_cell.length_a   1.000
_cell.length_b   1.000
_cell.length_c   1.000
_cell.angle_alpha   90.00
_cell.angle_beta   90.00
_cell.angle_gamma   90.00
#
_symmetry.space_group_name_H-M   'P 1'
#
loop_
_entity.id
_entity.type
_entity.pdbx_description
1 polymer ?
#
loop_
_entity_poly.entity_id
_entity_poly.type
_entity_poly.pdbx_seq_one_letter_code
_entity_poly.pdbx_strand_id
1 'polypeptide(L)'
;MKRKIYLAYGSNMSLQQMYHRCPDAEPIGKGILKGWRLMFKGSQSGNYATIEKEEGCEVPVVAWAISSLDEKYLARYEGFPNFYVKETVVFEYIGDRPGRRTKGEGMVYVMPSEKSTLGLPSERYYDVLLEGYHRFGFDVEILDEAMDFSS
;
A
#
# COMPACT_ATOMS: atom_id res chain seq x y z
N MET A 1 8.52 7.79 22.23
CA MET A 1 7.98 6.55 21.68
C MET A 1 8.36 6.44 20.20
N LYS A 2 8.93 5.30 19.86
CA LYS A 2 9.36 5.09 18.49
C LYS A 2 8.15 4.82 17.60
N ARG A 3 8.04 5.56 16.51
CA ARG A 3 7.04 5.29 15.49
C ARG A 3 7.62 4.38 14.41
N LYS A 4 6.77 3.58 13.81
CA LYS A 4 7.12 2.76 12.64
C LYS A 4 6.65 3.46 11.39
N ILE A 5 7.28 3.10 10.28
CA ILE A 5 6.84 3.57 8.96
C ILE A 5 5.98 2.49 8.34
N TYR A 6 4.76 2.88 7.98
CA TYR A 6 3.80 2.03 7.27
C TYR A 6 3.67 2.55 5.84
N LEU A 7 3.78 1.64 4.88
CA LEU A 7 3.73 1.98 3.46
C LEU A 7 2.39 1.54 2.88
N ALA A 8 1.59 2.53 2.50
CA ALA A 8 0.25 2.30 1.96
C ALA A 8 0.29 2.36 0.44
N TYR A 9 -0.11 1.29 -0.23
CA TYR A 9 -0.21 1.23 -1.69
C TYR A 9 -1.63 1.03 -2.17
N GLY A 10 -2.57 0.85 -1.27
CA GLY A 10 -3.98 0.62 -1.59
C GLY A 10 -4.88 1.69 -0.98
N SER A 11 -6.00 1.28 -0.43
CA SER A 11 -7.01 2.23 0.08
C SER A 11 -6.50 3.13 1.19
N ASN A 12 -5.46 2.72 1.92
CA ASN A 12 -4.89 3.53 3.00
C ASN A 12 -3.98 4.66 2.51
N MET A 13 -3.87 4.84 1.19
CA MET A 13 -3.35 6.09 0.65
C MET A 13 -4.31 7.24 0.93
N SER A 14 -5.59 6.95 1.12
CA SER A 14 -6.60 7.96 1.41
C SER A 14 -6.36 8.59 2.77
N LEU A 15 -6.14 9.89 2.80
CA LEU A 15 -5.96 10.63 4.05
C LEU A 15 -7.16 10.47 4.96
N GLN A 16 -8.36 10.56 4.39
CA GLN A 16 -9.59 10.44 5.16
C GLN A 16 -9.72 9.06 5.81
N GLN A 17 -9.45 8.01 5.07
CA GLN A 17 -9.53 6.66 5.60
C GLN A 17 -8.48 6.40 6.67
N MET A 18 -7.24 6.86 6.44
CA MET A 18 -6.18 6.66 7.42
C MET A 18 -6.45 7.41 8.72
N TYR A 19 -6.89 8.64 8.64
CA TYR A 19 -7.22 9.40 9.86
C TYR A 19 -8.33 8.73 10.66
N HIS A 20 -9.25 8.08 9.97
CA HIS A 20 -10.34 7.37 10.64
C HIS A 20 -9.84 6.07 11.30
N ARG A 21 -8.98 5.31 10.61
CA ARG A 21 -8.47 4.03 11.11
C ARG A 21 -7.36 4.17 12.13
N CYS A 22 -6.50 5.15 11.93
CA CYS A 22 -5.27 5.33 12.70
C CYS A 22 -5.15 6.79 13.14
N PRO A 23 -5.78 7.15 14.28
CA PRO A 23 -5.83 8.55 14.69
C PRO A 23 -4.47 9.22 14.93
N ASP A 24 -3.43 8.43 15.24
CA ASP A 24 -2.10 8.98 15.51
C ASP A 24 -1.22 9.04 14.28
N ALA A 25 -1.68 8.53 13.14
CA ALA A 25 -0.86 8.43 11.93
C ALA A 25 -0.60 9.79 11.30
N GLU A 26 0.62 9.98 10.83
CA GLU A 26 1.01 11.19 10.12
C GLU A 26 1.68 10.83 8.79
N PRO A 27 1.25 11.46 7.68
CA PRO A 27 1.91 11.20 6.39
C PRO A 27 3.30 11.88 6.42
N ILE A 28 4.33 11.12 6.05
CA ILE A 28 5.69 11.63 6.08
C ILE A 28 6.33 11.73 4.69
N GLY A 29 5.68 11.25 3.67
CA GLY A 29 6.18 11.39 2.32
C GLY A 29 5.63 10.37 1.36
N LYS A 30 6.11 10.46 0.13
CA LYS A 30 5.79 9.53 -0.94
C LYS A 30 7.01 8.70 -1.26
N GLY A 31 6.78 7.48 -1.72
CA GLY A 31 7.88 6.60 -2.05
C GLY A 31 7.55 5.64 -3.17
N ILE A 32 8.54 4.85 -3.53
CA ILE A 32 8.46 3.83 -4.57
C ILE A 32 9.04 2.54 -4.01
N LEU A 33 8.31 1.44 -4.24
CA LEU A 33 8.82 0.09 -3.97
C LEU A 33 9.29 -0.50 -5.30
N LYS A 34 10.61 -0.50 -5.53
CA LYS A 34 11.18 -1.09 -6.73
C LYS A 34 11.25 -2.60 -6.58
N GLY A 35 11.00 -3.32 -7.68
CA GLY A 35 11.02 -4.76 -7.69
C GLY A 35 9.74 -5.40 -7.16
N TRP A 36 8.65 -4.68 -7.21
CA TRP A 36 7.34 -5.16 -6.80
C TRP A 36 6.30 -4.83 -7.85
N ARG A 37 5.33 -5.69 -8.04
CA ARG A 37 4.21 -5.50 -8.97
C ARG A 37 2.90 -5.39 -8.19
N LEU A 38 2.10 -4.39 -8.54
CA LEU A 38 0.74 -4.25 -8.01
C LEU A 38 -0.20 -5.18 -8.78
N MET A 39 -1.10 -5.82 -8.05
CA MET A 39 -2.15 -6.65 -8.63
C MET A 39 -3.35 -6.68 -7.70
N PHE A 40 -4.44 -7.26 -8.18
CA PHE A 40 -5.64 -7.44 -7.37
C PHE A 40 -5.91 -8.93 -7.21
N LYS A 41 -6.13 -9.31 -5.99
CA LYS A 41 -6.40 -10.71 -5.62
C LYS A 41 -7.45 -10.75 -4.53
N GLY A 42 -8.04 -11.89 -4.35
CA GLY A 42 -8.99 -12.01 -3.26
C GLY A 42 -9.60 -13.37 -3.13
N SER A 43 -10.80 -13.36 -2.58
CA SER A 43 -11.58 -14.54 -2.31
C SER A 43 -13.04 -14.21 -2.61
N GLN A 44 -13.96 -14.99 -2.03
CA GLN A 44 -15.38 -14.78 -2.24
C GLN A 44 -15.88 -13.41 -1.79
N SER A 45 -15.20 -12.77 -0.85
CA SER A 45 -15.61 -11.47 -0.32
C SER A 45 -15.21 -10.29 -1.20
N GLY A 46 -14.37 -10.50 -2.20
CA GLY A 46 -13.93 -9.44 -3.11
C GLY A 46 -12.44 -9.51 -3.38
N ASN A 47 -12.00 -8.66 -4.31
CA ASN A 47 -10.61 -8.56 -4.71
C ASN A 47 -10.04 -7.23 -4.29
N TYR A 48 -8.82 -7.25 -3.75
CA TYR A 48 -8.18 -6.08 -3.18
C TYR A 48 -6.73 -6.00 -3.64
N ALA A 49 -6.12 -4.83 -3.48
CA ALA A 49 -4.74 -4.61 -3.90
C ALA A 49 -3.78 -5.44 -3.05
N THR A 50 -2.80 -6.03 -3.71
CA THR A 50 -1.65 -6.66 -3.08
C THR A 50 -0.44 -6.47 -3.99
N ILE A 51 0.73 -6.77 -3.49
CA ILE A 51 1.97 -6.65 -4.27
C ILE A 51 2.75 -7.95 -4.15
N GLU A 52 3.49 -8.28 -5.21
CA GLU A 52 4.38 -9.43 -5.23
C GLU A 52 5.69 -9.01 -5.89
N LYS A 53 6.76 -9.69 -5.54
CA LYS A 53 8.07 -9.36 -6.10
C LYS A 53 8.09 -9.62 -7.60
N GLU A 54 8.56 -8.62 -8.34
CA GLU A 54 8.71 -8.73 -9.80
C GLU A 54 9.77 -7.73 -10.24
N GLU A 55 10.90 -8.24 -10.69
CA GLU A 55 11.99 -7.40 -11.17
C GLU A 55 11.51 -6.55 -12.35
N GLY A 56 11.89 -5.28 -12.36
CA GLY A 56 11.53 -4.36 -13.43
C GLY A 56 10.22 -3.61 -13.20
N CYS A 57 9.47 -3.98 -12.17
CA CYS A 57 8.23 -3.29 -11.81
C CYS A 57 8.45 -2.39 -10.60
N GLU A 58 7.52 -1.49 -10.38
CA GLU A 58 7.56 -0.63 -9.20
C GLU A 58 6.16 -0.23 -8.79
N VAL A 59 5.99 0.04 -7.48
CA VAL A 59 4.70 0.40 -6.90
C VAL A 59 4.86 1.69 -6.08
N PRO A 60 4.06 2.71 -6.35
CA PRO A 60 4.11 3.92 -5.53
C PRO A 60 3.41 3.71 -4.20
N VAL A 61 3.92 4.37 -3.16
CA VAL A 61 3.38 4.25 -1.81
C VAL A 61 3.33 5.61 -1.12
N VAL A 62 2.44 5.72 -0.16
CA VAL A 62 2.44 6.83 0.79
C VAL A 62 3.00 6.29 2.10
N ALA A 63 4.02 6.97 2.62
CA ALA A 63 4.65 6.56 3.87
C ALA A 63 4.00 7.30 5.03
N TRP A 64 3.61 6.53 6.05
CA TRP A 64 2.96 7.04 7.25
C TRP A 64 3.80 6.70 8.49
N ALA A 65 3.96 7.66 9.39
CA ALA A 65 4.49 7.37 10.72
C ALA A 65 3.32 6.94 11.60
N ILE A 66 3.40 5.76 12.18
CA ILE A 66 2.31 5.18 12.97
C ILE A 66 2.76 4.80 14.37
N SER A 67 1.84 4.89 15.33
CA SER A 67 2.06 4.46 16.69
C SER A 67 1.85 2.96 16.81
N SER A 68 2.24 2.39 17.97
CA SER A 68 1.97 0.97 18.23
C SER A 68 0.47 0.67 18.29
N LEU A 69 -0.32 1.64 18.73
CA LEU A 69 -1.78 1.49 18.75
C LEU A 69 -2.34 1.48 17.33
N ASP A 70 -1.86 2.38 16.48
CA ASP A 70 -2.23 2.40 15.06
C ASP A 70 -1.91 1.06 14.40
N GLU A 71 -0.77 0.48 14.73
CA GLU A 71 -0.38 -0.80 14.16
C GLU A 71 -1.39 -1.90 14.51
N LYS A 72 -1.92 -1.86 15.73
CA LYS A 72 -2.97 -2.81 16.13
C LYS A 72 -4.26 -2.62 15.33
N TYR A 73 -4.63 -1.38 15.09
CA TYR A 73 -5.82 -1.07 14.27
C TYR A 73 -5.63 -1.54 12.84
N LEU A 74 -4.45 -1.30 12.27
CA LEU A 74 -4.14 -1.75 10.91
C LEU A 74 -4.17 -3.27 10.81
N ALA A 75 -3.56 -3.96 11.78
CA ALA A 75 -3.54 -5.41 11.78
C ALA A 75 -4.96 -5.98 11.77
N ARG A 76 -5.84 -5.38 12.54
CA ARG A 76 -7.24 -5.80 12.57
C ARG A 76 -7.95 -5.52 11.24
N TYR A 77 -7.74 -4.33 10.69
CA TYR A 77 -8.33 -3.95 9.41
C TYR A 77 -7.88 -4.87 8.29
N GLU A 78 -6.58 -5.20 8.27
CA GLU A 78 -6.00 -6.04 7.21
C GLU A 78 -6.26 -7.54 7.41
N GLY A 79 -6.87 -7.92 8.54
CA GLY A 79 -7.10 -9.33 8.84
C GLY A 79 -5.80 -10.09 9.07
N PHE A 80 -4.81 -9.43 9.65
CA PHE A 80 -3.52 -10.02 9.97
C PHE A 80 -3.68 -11.06 11.09
N PRO A 81 -3.04 -12.22 11.01
CA PRO A 81 -2.13 -12.69 9.95
C PRO A 81 -2.79 -13.57 8.89
N ASN A 82 -4.10 -13.68 8.88
CA ASN A 82 -4.79 -14.63 8.01
C ASN A 82 -4.99 -14.13 6.58
N PHE A 83 -5.53 -12.93 6.40
CA PHE A 83 -5.80 -12.40 5.07
C PHE A 83 -4.57 -11.69 4.49
N TYR A 84 -3.97 -10.79 5.26
CA TYR A 84 -2.70 -10.15 4.90
C TYR A 84 -1.63 -10.53 5.91
N VAL A 85 -0.38 -10.56 5.47
CA VAL A 85 0.79 -10.74 6.33
C VAL A 85 1.67 -9.51 6.23
N LYS A 86 2.53 -9.30 7.22
CA LYS A 86 3.44 -8.16 7.24
C LYS A 86 4.79 -8.52 6.64
N GLU A 87 5.38 -7.57 5.90
CA GLU A 87 6.77 -7.68 5.48
C GLU A 87 7.47 -6.35 5.73
N THR A 88 8.75 -6.41 6.02
CA THR A 88 9.62 -5.24 6.11
C THR A 88 10.34 -5.09 4.79
N VAL A 89 10.27 -3.91 4.20
CA VAL A 89 10.86 -3.65 2.88
C VAL A 89 11.63 -2.35 2.88
N VAL A 90 12.55 -2.22 1.92
CA VAL A 90 13.25 -0.96 1.67
C VAL A 90 12.50 -0.24 0.55
N PHE A 91 12.28 1.05 0.74
CA PHE A 91 11.62 1.88 -0.27
C PHE A 91 12.48 3.11 -0.54
N GLU A 92 12.21 3.76 -1.66
CA GLU A 92 12.90 5.00 -2.03
C GLU A 92 11.91 6.15 -1.94
N TYR A 93 12.31 7.24 -1.28
CA TYR A 93 11.49 8.44 -1.23
C TYR A 93 11.52 9.12 -2.59
N ILE A 94 10.40 9.74 -2.98
CA ILE A 94 10.31 10.51 -4.22
C ILE A 94 9.91 11.95 -3.91
N GLY A 95 10.31 12.86 -4.80
CA GLY A 95 10.02 14.27 -4.64
C GLY A 95 11.08 14.97 -3.80
N ASP A 96 10.91 16.28 -3.61
CA ASP A 96 11.85 17.09 -2.85
C ASP A 96 11.72 16.79 -1.37
N ARG A 97 12.83 16.35 -0.81
CA ARG A 97 12.95 16.17 0.63
C ARG A 97 14.14 16.92 1.13
N PRO A 98 13.89 17.99 1.87
CA PRO A 98 15.00 18.65 2.54
C PRO A 98 15.58 17.63 3.52
N GLY A 99 16.82 17.37 3.43
CA GLY A 99 17.50 16.57 4.37
C GLY A 99 17.86 15.22 3.91
N ARG A 100 17.35 14.85 2.82
CA ARG A 100 18.08 13.99 2.37
C ARG A 100 18.11 12.59 2.44
N ARG A 101 17.33 11.87 3.16
CA ARG A 101 17.20 10.45 3.06
C ARG A 101 16.54 10.11 1.74
N THR A 102 17.26 9.33 0.93
CA THR A 102 16.72 8.86 -0.33
C THR A 102 16.06 7.51 -0.18
N LYS A 103 16.39 6.75 0.86
CA LYS A 103 15.82 5.43 1.13
C LYS A 103 15.38 5.30 2.57
N GLY A 104 14.43 4.41 2.80
CA GLY A 104 13.96 4.10 4.14
C GLY A 104 13.49 2.66 4.22
N GLU A 105 13.22 2.22 5.44
CA GLU A 105 12.69 0.90 5.70
C GLU A 105 11.29 1.05 6.28
N GLY A 106 10.35 0.26 5.78
CA GLY A 106 8.98 0.33 6.26
C GLY A 106 8.29 -1.01 6.20
N MET A 107 7.09 -1.07 6.78
CA MET A 107 6.30 -2.29 6.76
C MET A 107 5.17 -2.17 5.74
N VAL A 108 4.87 -3.27 5.07
CA VAL A 108 3.75 -3.39 4.16
C VAL A 108 2.91 -4.61 4.55
N TYR A 109 1.65 -4.57 4.19
CA TYR A 109 0.79 -5.75 4.29
C TYR A 109 0.61 -6.32 2.89
N VAL A 110 0.80 -7.63 2.75
CA VAL A 110 0.67 -8.33 1.47
C VAL A 110 -0.17 -9.59 1.66
N MET A 111 -0.87 -9.98 0.61
CA MET A 111 -1.59 -11.26 0.64
C MET A 111 -0.59 -12.38 0.41
N PRO A 112 -0.70 -13.51 1.16
CA PRO A 112 0.09 -14.70 0.83
C PRO A 112 -0.24 -15.15 -0.58
N SER A 113 0.77 -15.28 -1.44
CA SER A 113 0.56 -15.50 -2.86
C SER A 113 -0.18 -16.80 -3.18
N GLU A 114 -0.02 -17.82 -2.36
CA GLU A 114 -0.65 -19.12 -2.59
C GLU A 114 -2.08 -19.23 -2.07
N LYS A 115 -2.59 -18.24 -1.36
CA LYS A 115 -3.92 -18.32 -0.73
C LYS A 115 -4.97 -17.46 -1.41
N SER A 116 -4.61 -16.78 -2.48
CA SER A 116 -5.53 -15.86 -3.15
C SER A 116 -5.37 -15.98 -4.65
N THR A 117 -6.42 -15.62 -5.37
CA THR A 117 -6.41 -15.70 -6.83
C THR A 117 -6.63 -14.32 -7.44
N LEU A 118 -6.07 -14.13 -8.63
CA LEU A 118 -6.23 -12.88 -9.37
C LEU A 118 -7.71 -12.64 -9.68
N GLY A 119 -8.13 -11.38 -9.58
CA GLY A 119 -9.48 -10.98 -9.91
C GLY A 119 -9.61 -9.47 -9.86
N LEU A 120 -10.61 -8.94 -10.56
CA LEU A 120 -10.81 -7.51 -10.62
C LEU A 120 -11.47 -6.98 -9.36
N PRO A 121 -11.05 -5.80 -8.88
CA PRO A 121 -11.67 -5.18 -7.71
C PRO A 121 -13.05 -4.61 -8.09
N SER A 122 -13.83 -4.27 -7.06
CA SER A 122 -15.07 -3.54 -7.29
C SER A 122 -14.74 -2.14 -7.83
N GLU A 123 -15.68 -1.55 -8.55
CA GLU A 123 -15.50 -0.20 -9.08
C GLU A 123 -15.25 0.80 -7.96
N ARG A 124 -15.99 0.68 -6.86
CA ARG A 124 -15.83 1.57 -5.70
C ARG A 124 -14.41 1.49 -5.12
N TYR A 125 -13.90 0.29 -4.96
CA TYR A 125 -12.55 0.12 -4.41
C TYR A 125 -11.50 0.70 -5.36
N TYR A 126 -11.64 0.40 -6.65
CA TYR A 126 -10.73 0.93 -7.66
C TYR A 126 -10.72 2.46 -7.65
N ASP A 127 -11.91 3.08 -7.52
CA ASP A 127 -12.02 4.53 -7.51
C ASP A 127 -11.28 5.16 -6.34
N VAL A 128 -11.25 4.49 -5.18
CA VAL A 128 -10.48 4.97 -4.03
C VAL A 128 -8.99 4.99 -4.35
N LEU A 129 -8.50 3.96 -5.02
CA LEU A 129 -7.09 3.90 -5.42
C LEU A 129 -6.77 4.96 -6.48
N LEU A 130 -7.65 5.11 -7.46
CA LEU A 130 -7.48 6.10 -8.51
C LEU A 130 -7.41 7.51 -7.94
N GLU A 131 -8.29 7.84 -6.99
CA GLU A 131 -8.26 9.12 -6.31
C GLU A 131 -6.94 9.35 -5.59
N GLY A 132 -6.42 8.31 -4.92
CA GLY A 132 -5.12 8.39 -4.25
C GLY A 132 -3.99 8.66 -5.24
N TYR A 133 -3.99 7.98 -6.37
CA TYR A 133 -2.97 8.19 -7.40
C TYR A 133 -3.02 9.63 -7.92
N HIS A 134 -4.22 10.16 -8.17
CA HIS A 134 -4.36 11.55 -8.61
C HIS A 134 -3.90 12.53 -7.54
N ARG A 135 -4.28 12.31 -6.30
CA ARG A 135 -3.91 13.20 -5.21
C ARG A 135 -2.41 13.30 -5.01
N PHE A 136 -1.70 12.18 -5.11
CA PHE A 136 -0.27 12.16 -4.87
C PHE A 136 0.58 12.26 -6.14
N GLY A 137 -0.07 12.35 -7.29
CA GLY A 137 0.65 12.50 -8.56
C GLY A 137 1.35 11.23 -9.03
N PHE A 138 0.81 10.07 -8.68
CA PHE A 138 1.36 8.79 -9.10
C PHE A 138 0.91 8.44 -10.52
N ASP A 139 1.71 7.64 -11.22
CA ASP A 139 1.44 7.23 -12.59
C ASP A 139 0.27 6.24 -12.65
N VAL A 140 -0.84 6.71 -13.22
CA VAL A 140 -2.08 5.92 -13.32
C VAL A 140 -1.90 4.67 -14.20
N GLU A 141 -0.90 4.64 -15.09
CA GLU A 141 -0.63 3.46 -15.89
C GLU A 141 -0.33 2.23 -15.02
N ILE A 142 0.22 2.44 -13.82
CA ILE A 142 0.47 1.34 -12.90
C ILE A 142 -0.84 0.66 -12.50
N LEU A 143 -1.91 1.44 -12.31
CA LEU A 143 -3.24 0.88 -12.02
C LEU A 143 -3.80 0.14 -13.24
N ASP A 144 -3.63 0.71 -14.43
CA ASP A 144 -4.10 0.07 -15.66
C ASP A 144 -3.40 -1.26 -15.87
N GLU A 145 -2.09 -1.30 -15.69
CA GLU A 145 -1.32 -2.54 -15.79
C GLU A 145 -1.76 -3.57 -14.75
N ALA A 146 -2.05 -3.12 -13.52
CA ALA A 146 -2.52 -4.02 -12.47
C ALA A 146 -3.89 -4.61 -12.82
N MET A 147 -4.78 -3.81 -13.42
CA MET A 147 -6.08 -4.29 -13.88
C MET A 147 -5.93 -5.33 -14.99
N ASP A 148 -5.07 -5.05 -15.98
CA ASP A 148 -4.83 -5.97 -17.08
C ASP A 148 -4.23 -7.29 -16.57
N PHE A 149 -3.26 -7.20 -15.67
CA PHE A 149 -2.61 -8.38 -15.12
C PHE A 149 -3.59 -9.24 -14.32
N SER A 150 -4.58 -8.63 -13.69
CA SER A 150 -5.51 -9.30 -12.79
C SER A 150 -6.79 -9.78 -13.48
N SER A 151 -6.97 -9.41 -14.73
CA SER A 151 -8.17 -9.78 -15.47
C SER A 151 -8.13 -11.21 -16.03
#